data_0f72687cb2dd04e1ae791e4c180bd559
#
_entry.id   0f72687cb2dd04e1ae791e4c180bd559
#
_cell.length_a   1.000
_cell.length_b   1.000
_cell.length_c   1.000
_cell.angle_alpha   90.00
_cell.angle_beta   90.00
_cell.angle_gamma   90.00
#
_symmetry.space_group_name_H-M   'P 1'
#
loop_
_entity.id
_entity.type
_entity.pdbx_description
1 polymer ?
#
loop_
_entity_poly.entity_id
_entity_poly.type
_entity_poly.pdbx_seq_one_letter_code
_entity_poly.pdbx_strand_id
1 'polypeptide(L)'
;MRFVTRCLLLTALMTSACSGSNTTAPSTSSGTFTQTDLVVGTGAEAVTGKTATVTYNGWLYDTKKADGKGTFFDGNSGFSFTLGAGQVIAGWDQGVAGMKVGGQRRLIIPPDLAYGSQGRSPIPPNATLIFDITLTGVQ
;
A
#
# COMPACT_ATOMS: atom_id res chain seq x y z
N MET A 1 -18.38 6.45 -74.75
CA MET A 1 -17.18 7.28 -74.92
C MET A 1 -16.73 7.79 -73.55
N ARG A 2 -15.58 7.28 -73.14
CA ARG A 2 -14.70 7.86 -72.13
C ARG A 2 -15.19 7.86 -70.69
N PHE A 3 -14.60 6.93 -69.90
CA PHE A 3 -13.50 7.21 -68.95
C PHE A 3 -13.98 8.08 -67.83
N VAL A 4 -13.78 7.73 -66.63
CA VAL A 4 -12.54 7.68 -65.93
C VAL A 4 -12.73 6.94 -64.63
N THR A 5 -12.13 5.85 -64.45
CA THR A 5 -11.09 5.56 -63.48
C THR A 5 -10.96 6.61 -62.40
N ARG A 6 -11.17 6.23 -61.21
CA ARG A 6 -10.30 6.69 -60.15
C ARG A 6 -10.51 6.04 -58.85
N CYS A 7 -9.55 5.29 -58.60
CA CYS A 7 -8.69 5.49 -57.45
C CYS A 7 -9.40 5.54 -56.13
N LEU A 8 -9.64 4.46 -55.60
CA LEU A 8 -8.84 3.81 -54.60
C LEU A 8 -7.92 4.74 -53.85
N LEU A 9 -8.35 5.22 -52.71
CA LEU A 9 -7.46 5.64 -51.69
C LEU A 9 -7.67 4.77 -50.45
N LEU A 10 -6.80 3.83 -50.39
CA LEU A 10 -6.55 3.01 -49.24
C LEU A 10 -5.91 3.87 -48.18
N THR A 11 -6.68 4.35 -47.25
CA THR A 11 -6.08 4.89 -46.04
C THR A 11 -5.81 3.74 -45.09
N ALA A 12 -4.56 3.40 -45.01
CA ALA A 12 -4.06 2.47 -44.04
C ALA A 12 -4.37 2.99 -42.65
N LEU A 13 -5.21 2.26 -41.96
CA LEU A 13 -5.44 2.43 -40.54
C LEU A 13 -4.20 1.96 -39.82
N MET A 14 -3.40 2.87 -39.38
CA MET A 14 -2.33 2.60 -38.43
C MET A 14 -2.97 2.27 -37.10
N THR A 15 -3.16 0.98 -36.86
CA THR A 15 -3.38 0.50 -35.51
C THR A 15 -2.08 0.66 -34.76
N SER A 16 -1.96 1.70 -33.99
CA SER A 16 -0.93 1.81 -33.00
C SER A 16 -1.24 0.77 -31.92
N ALA A 17 -0.56 -0.35 -32.02
CA ALA A 17 -0.52 -1.31 -30.94
C ALA A 17 0.23 -0.67 -29.78
N CYS A 18 -0.49 -0.28 -28.73
CA CYS A 18 0.12 -0.10 -27.43
C CYS A 18 0.64 -1.42 -26.94
N SER A 19 1.91 -1.68 -27.18
CA SER A 19 2.62 -2.71 -26.45
C SER A 19 2.74 -2.25 -25.00
N GLY A 20 1.79 -2.63 -24.18
CA GLY A 20 2.02 -2.66 -22.77
C GLY A 20 3.13 -3.66 -22.50
N SER A 21 4.35 -3.19 -22.33
CA SER A 21 5.41 -4.02 -21.82
C SER A 21 5.11 -4.30 -20.36
N ASN A 22 4.40 -5.40 -20.13
CA ASN A 22 4.41 -6.05 -18.84
C ASN A 22 5.81 -6.61 -18.63
N THR A 23 6.70 -5.80 -18.12
CA THR A 23 7.90 -6.30 -17.50
C THR A 23 7.46 -6.94 -16.19
N THR A 24 7.12 -8.19 -16.25
CA THR A 24 7.00 -9.02 -15.07
C THR A 24 8.41 -9.22 -14.54
N ALA A 25 8.82 -8.37 -13.63
CA ALA A 25 9.97 -8.66 -12.81
C ALA A 25 9.67 -9.94 -12.03
N PRO A 26 10.62 -10.89 -11.91
CA PRO A 26 10.40 -12.06 -11.08
C PRO A 26 10.20 -11.59 -9.65
N SER A 27 8.97 -11.65 -9.20
CA SER A 27 8.63 -11.37 -7.81
C SER A 27 9.13 -12.52 -6.96
N THR A 28 10.29 -12.36 -6.38
CA THR A 28 10.58 -13.00 -5.13
C THR A 28 9.58 -12.43 -4.13
N SER A 29 8.62 -13.20 -3.77
CA SER A 29 7.57 -13.07 -2.76
C SER A 29 7.65 -11.86 -1.81
N SER A 30 7.79 -10.67 -2.34
CA SER A 30 7.49 -9.44 -1.63
C SER A 30 5.99 -9.24 -1.77
N GLY A 31 5.26 -9.44 -0.70
CA GLY A 31 3.84 -9.10 -0.68
C GLY A 31 3.66 -7.67 -1.20
N THR A 32 2.66 -7.45 -2.02
CA THR A 32 2.35 -6.10 -2.50
C THR A 32 1.84 -5.27 -1.33
N PHE A 33 2.26 -4.01 -1.25
CA PHE A 33 1.67 -3.07 -0.29
C PHE A 33 0.17 -2.98 -0.52
N THR A 34 -0.60 -3.25 0.53
CA THR A 34 -2.06 -3.23 0.47
C THR A 34 -2.61 -2.46 1.65
N GLN A 35 -3.60 -1.63 1.40
CA GLN A 35 -4.35 -0.94 2.44
C GLN A 35 -5.84 -1.20 2.25
N THR A 36 -6.52 -1.52 3.34
CA THR A 36 -7.96 -1.82 3.34
C THR A 36 -8.61 -1.12 4.51
N ASP A 37 -9.59 -0.28 4.24
CA ASP A 37 -10.39 0.34 5.29
C ASP A 37 -11.36 -0.68 5.87
N LEU A 38 -11.18 -1.00 7.14
CA LEU A 38 -12.10 -1.87 7.89
C LEU A 38 -13.26 -1.05 8.46
N VAL A 39 -12.97 0.17 8.88
CA VAL A 39 -13.94 1.17 9.32
C VAL A 39 -13.52 2.51 8.76
N VAL A 40 -14.44 3.23 8.15
CA VAL A 40 -14.21 4.60 7.67
C VAL A 40 -14.54 5.55 8.80
N GLY A 41 -13.54 6.32 9.25
CA GLY A 41 -13.73 7.35 10.28
C GLY A 41 -14.48 8.58 9.75
N THR A 42 -14.94 9.40 10.67
CA THR A 42 -15.69 10.62 10.36
C THR A 42 -15.03 11.89 10.91
N GLY A 43 -13.94 11.74 11.66
CA GLY A 43 -13.21 12.84 12.27
C GLY A 43 -12.17 13.48 11.34
N ALA A 44 -11.20 14.15 11.94
CA ALA A 44 -10.14 14.84 11.20
C ALA A 44 -9.31 13.85 10.37
N GLU A 45 -8.88 14.30 9.20
CA GLU A 45 -8.08 13.50 8.29
C GLU A 45 -6.59 13.59 8.63
N ALA A 46 -5.92 12.45 8.61
CA ALA A 46 -4.47 12.37 8.76
C ALA A 46 -3.80 12.81 7.46
N VAL A 47 -3.11 13.93 7.51
CA VAL A 47 -2.36 14.48 6.39
C VAL A 47 -0.89 14.64 6.76
N THR A 48 -0.03 14.64 5.74
CA THR A 48 1.42 14.83 5.93
C THR A 48 1.70 16.11 6.70
N GLY A 49 2.59 16.02 7.69
CA GLY A 49 2.95 17.13 8.57
C GLY A 49 2.13 17.21 9.86
N LYS A 50 1.05 16.47 9.96
CA LYS A 50 0.22 16.38 11.17
C LYS A 50 0.70 15.25 12.08
N THR A 51 0.48 15.40 13.37
CA THR A 51 0.72 14.33 14.34
C THR A 51 -0.50 13.42 14.41
N ALA A 52 -0.31 12.17 14.02
CA ALA A 52 -1.33 11.14 14.13
C ALA A 52 -1.15 10.35 15.42
N THR A 53 -2.22 10.13 16.14
CA THR A 53 -2.26 9.25 17.32
C THR A 53 -3.06 8.01 16.94
N VAL A 54 -2.45 6.85 17.12
CA VAL A 54 -3.03 5.56 16.68
C VAL A 54 -2.99 4.52 17.79
N THR A 55 -3.90 3.59 17.70
CA THR A 55 -3.84 2.29 18.37
C THR A 55 -3.56 1.25 17.30
N TYR A 56 -2.58 0.39 17.51
CA TYR A 56 -2.24 -0.61 16.51
C TYR A 56 -1.89 -1.96 17.09
N ASN A 57 -2.05 -2.98 16.27
CA ASN A 57 -1.53 -4.32 16.50
C ASN A 57 -0.84 -4.79 15.22
N GLY A 58 0.32 -5.42 15.37
CA GLY A 58 1.13 -5.91 14.27
C GLY A 58 1.45 -7.38 14.38
N TRP A 59 1.36 -8.08 13.26
CA TRP A 59 1.70 -9.50 13.12
C TRP A 59 2.63 -9.70 11.93
N LEU A 60 3.39 -10.77 11.96
CA LEU A 60 4.04 -11.26 10.75
C LEU A 60 2.95 -11.75 9.79
N TYR A 61 3.04 -11.35 8.53
CA TYR A 61 2.07 -11.79 7.53
C TYR A 61 2.26 -13.27 7.21
N ASP A 62 1.19 -14.04 7.31
CA ASP A 62 1.19 -15.47 7.04
C ASP A 62 0.08 -15.82 6.06
N THR A 63 0.46 -16.21 4.86
CA THR A 63 -0.49 -16.57 3.79
C THR A 63 -1.30 -17.82 4.09
N LYS A 64 -0.87 -18.63 5.07
CA LYS A 64 -1.59 -19.84 5.51
C LYS A 64 -2.75 -19.53 6.45
N LYS A 65 -2.80 -18.30 6.97
CA LYS A 65 -3.88 -17.85 7.83
C LYS A 65 -4.95 -17.14 7.01
N ALA A 66 -6.20 -17.39 7.31
CA ALA A 66 -7.33 -16.80 6.60
C ALA A 66 -7.35 -15.26 6.70
N ASP A 67 -6.93 -14.72 7.84
CA ASP A 67 -6.85 -13.29 8.10
C ASP A 67 -5.45 -12.72 7.84
N GLY A 68 -4.50 -13.55 7.42
CA GLY A 68 -3.11 -13.16 7.15
C GLY A 68 -2.27 -12.89 8.40
N LYS A 69 -2.82 -13.09 9.60
CA LYS A 69 -2.16 -12.77 10.86
C LYS A 69 -1.40 -13.97 11.41
N GLY A 70 -0.10 -13.93 11.26
CA GLY A 70 0.80 -14.93 11.85
C GLY A 70 1.17 -14.58 13.28
N THR A 71 2.47 -14.60 13.59
CA THR A 71 2.97 -14.30 14.94
C THR A 71 2.80 -12.82 15.26
N PHE A 72 2.14 -12.51 16.38
CA PHE A 72 2.08 -11.16 16.94
C PHE A 72 3.48 -10.71 17.38
N PHE A 73 3.86 -9.49 17.03
CA PHE A 73 5.18 -8.96 17.42
C PHE A 73 5.13 -7.64 18.18
N ASP A 74 4.10 -6.82 17.97
CA ASP A 74 4.02 -5.52 18.65
C ASP A 74 2.59 -4.96 18.60
N GLY A 75 2.24 -4.16 19.60
CA GLY A 75 0.99 -3.42 19.66
C GLY A 75 1.06 -2.34 20.72
N ASN A 76 0.41 -1.21 20.46
CA ASN A 76 0.36 -0.09 21.40
C ASN A 76 -0.94 0.69 21.22
N SER A 77 -1.40 1.29 22.30
CA SER A 77 -2.52 2.22 22.29
C SER A 77 -2.01 3.63 22.61
N GLY A 78 -2.37 4.61 21.77
CA GLY A 78 -1.97 6.00 21.95
C GLY A 78 -0.55 6.31 21.46
N PHE A 79 -0.07 5.58 20.47
CA PHE A 79 1.20 5.89 19.82
C PHE A 79 1.05 7.08 18.89
N SER A 80 1.87 8.10 19.06
CA SER A 80 1.84 9.32 18.25
C SER A 80 3.10 9.48 17.42
N PHE A 81 2.93 9.91 16.18
CA PHE A 81 4.03 10.20 15.27
C PHE A 81 3.63 11.28 14.26
N THR A 82 4.63 12.00 13.74
CA THR A 82 4.41 12.98 12.68
C THR A 82 4.35 12.25 11.33
N LEU A 83 3.23 12.38 10.65
CA LEU A 83 2.99 11.70 9.36
C LEU A 83 3.89 12.29 8.27
N GLY A 84 4.58 11.43 7.54
CA GLY A 84 5.48 11.82 6.46
C GLY A 84 6.87 12.29 6.91
N ALA A 85 7.18 12.27 8.21
CA ALA A 85 8.46 12.71 8.72
C ALA A 85 9.53 11.59 8.81
N GLY A 86 9.21 10.37 8.39
CA GLY A 86 10.13 9.24 8.48
C GLY A 86 10.36 8.72 9.92
N GLN A 87 9.50 9.05 10.85
CA GLN A 87 9.57 8.58 12.25
C GLN A 87 9.14 7.13 12.39
N VAL A 88 8.41 6.62 11.42
CA VAL A 88 7.89 5.26 11.34
C VAL A 88 8.30 4.64 10.00
N ILE A 89 8.03 3.34 9.83
CA ILE A 89 8.30 2.68 8.56
C ILE A 89 7.52 3.32 7.40
N ALA A 90 8.08 3.29 6.21
CA ALA A 90 7.50 3.94 5.04
C ALA A 90 6.06 3.48 4.75
N GLY A 91 5.77 2.21 5.00
CA GLY A 91 4.42 1.67 4.85
C GLY A 91 3.37 2.35 5.73
N TRP A 92 3.76 2.84 6.89
CA TRP A 92 2.88 3.62 7.78
C TRP A 92 2.68 5.04 7.27
N ASP A 93 3.76 5.73 6.88
CA ASP A 93 3.66 7.08 6.32
C ASP A 93 2.74 7.11 5.09
N GLN A 94 2.76 6.06 4.28
CA GLN A 94 1.88 5.93 3.12
C GLN A 94 0.48 5.44 3.50
N GLY A 95 0.39 4.48 4.41
CA GLY A 95 -0.85 3.77 4.72
C GLY A 95 -1.76 4.52 5.69
N VAL A 96 -1.22 5.29 6.61
CA VAL A 96 -2.02 6.08 7.58
C VAL A 96 -2.52 7.37 6.94
N ALA A 97 -1.83 7.90 5.94
CA ALA A 97 -2.27 9.08 5.21
C ALA A 97 -3.67 8.88 4.62
N GLY A 98 -4.53 9.86 4.82
CA GLY A 98 -5.92 9.82 4.36
C GLY A 98 -6.90 9.11 5.30
N MET A 99 -6.42 8.50 6.40
CA MET A 99 -7.32 7.99 7.44
C MET A 99 -8.02 9.15 8.16
N LYS A 100 -9.23 8.91 8.62
CA LYS A 100 -9.98 9.84 9.47
C LYS A 100 -10.09 9.29 10.88
N VAL A 101 -10.11 10.18 11.86
CA VAL A 101 -10.28 9.79 13.26
C VAL A 101 -11.54 8.96 13.44
N GLY A 102 -11.43 7.86 14.17
CA GLY A 102 -12.45 6.84 14.32
C GLY A 102 -12.39 5.72 13.28
N GLY A 103 -11.54 5.87 12.25
CA GLY A 103 -11.33 4.85 11.23
C GLY A 103 -10.34 3.77 11.67
N GLN A 104 -10.52 2.59 11.09
CA GLN A 104 -9.59 1.47 11.23
C GLN A 104 -9.16 1.00 9.85
N ARG A 105 -7.86 0.83 9.66
CA ARG A 105 -7.27 0.40 8.40
C ARG A 105 -6.32 -0.77 8.63
N ARG A 106 -6.42 -1.75 7.75
CA ARG A 106 -5.47 -2.85 7.66
C ARG A 106 -4.41 -2.53 6.64
N LEU A 107 -3.14 -2.67 7.03
CA LEU A 107 -2.00 -2.52 6.14
C LEU A 107 -1.25 -3.84 6.02
N ILE A 108 -0.99 -4.27 4.79
CA ILE A 108 -0.03 -5.34 4.50
C ILE A 108 1.16 -4.66 3.87
N ILE A 109 2.31 -4.76 4.53
CA ILE A 109 3.50 -3.97 4.21
C ILE A 109 4.63 -4.91 3.84
N PRO A 110 5.12 -4.84 2.59
CA PRO A 110 6.27 -5.62 2.17
C PRO A 110 7.54 -5.15 2.87
N PRO A 111 8.59 -5.98 2.93
CA PRO A 111 9.82 -5.63 3.64
C PRO A 111 10.47 -4.35 3.15
N ASP A 112 10.36 -3.99 1.88
CA ASP A 112 10.90 -2.75 1.30
C ASP A 112 10.34 -1.48 1.95
N LEU A 113 9.12 -1.55 2.47
CA LEU A 113 8.44 -0.46 3.16
C LEU A 113 8.37 -0.67 4.68
N ALA A 114 9.06 -1.68 5.18
CA ALA A 114 9.15 -2.03 6.59
C ALA A 114 10.61 -2.10 7.03
N TYR A 115 11.08 -3.27 7.45
CA TYR A 115 12.43 -3.43 8.03
C TYR A 115 13.42 -4.08 7.07
N GLY A 116 13.02 -4.36 5.83
CA GLY A 116 13.89 -4.79 4.75
C GLY A 116 14.59 -6.12 5.00
N SER A 117 15.75 -6.27 4.35
CA SER A 117 16.57 -7.46 4.43
C SER A 117 17.34 -7.62 5.75
N GLN A 118 17.38 -6.58 6.57
CA GLN A 118 18.04 -6.63 7.87
C GLN A 118 17.09 -7.09 8.98
N GLY A 119 15.81 -6.81 8.85
CA GLY A 119 14.83 -7.05 9.90
C GLY A 119 15.06 -6.18 11.13
N ARG A 120 14.30 -6.44 12.16
CA ARG A 120 14.45 -5.83 13.49
C ARG A 120 13.83 -6.78 14.51
N SER A 121 14.62 -7.26 15.45
CA SER A 121 14.10 -8.20 16.47
C SER A 121 12.82 -7.68 17.14
N PRO A 122 11.75 -8.47 17.21
CA PRO A 122 11.60 -9.89 16.84
C PRO A 122 11.23 -10.13 15.36
N ILE A 123 11.27 -9.13 14.50
CA ILE A 123 10.89 -9.22 13.09
C ILE A 123 12.06 -9.79 12.28
N PRO A 124 11.89 -10.93 11.60
CA PRO A 124 12.95 -11.54 10.80
C PRO A 124 13.27 -10.72 9.54
N PRO A 125 14.43 -10.96 8.91
CA PRO A 125 14.75 -10.38 7.61
C PRO A 125 13.71 -10.73 6.54
N ASN A 126 13.46 -9.80 5.64
CA ASN A 126 12.53 -9.94 4.51
C ASN A 126 11.09 -10.33 4.93
N ALA A 127 10.65 -9.87 6.09
CA ALA A 127 9.31 -10.14 6.59
C ALA A 127 8.29 -9.16 6.01
N THR A 128 7.19 -9.69 5.51
CA THR A 128 5.98 -8.91 5.23
C THR A 128 5.19 -8.80 6.52
N LEU A 129 4.69 -7.61 6.82
CA LEU A 129 3.98 -7.29 8.05
C LEU A 129 2.52 -7.00 7.78
N ILE A 130 1.66 -7.33 8.72
CA ILE A 130 0.24 -6.95 8.69
C ILE A 130 -0.08 -6.18 9.96
N PHE A 131 -0.70 -5.02 9.79
CA PHE A 131 -1.12 -4.16 10.89
C PHE A 131 -2.62 -3.87 10.81
N ASP A 132 -3.27 -3.85 11.95
CA ASP A 132 -4.57 -3.21 12.12
C ASP A 132 -4.35 -1.92 12.90
N ILE A 133 -4.64 -0.79 12.28
CA ILE A 133 -4.39 0.54 12.82
C ILE A 133 -5.71 1.29 12.98
N THR A 134 -5.97 1.79 14.17
CA THR A 134 -7.10 2.67 14.46
C THR A 134 -6.59 4.07 14.71
N LEU A 135 -7.05 5.05 13.95
CA LEU A 135 -6.70 6.45 14.15
C LEU A 135 -7.57 7.06 15.24
N THR A 136 -6.96 7.50 16.32
CA THR A 136 -7.66 8.03 17.48
C THR A 136 -7.57 9.54 17.63
N GLY A 137 -6.60 10.16 16.98
CA GLY A 137 -6.42 11.62 17.03
C GLY A 137 -5.51 12.14 15.92
N VAL A 138 -5.71 13.40 15.55
CA VAL A 138 -4.86 14.16 14.61
C VAL A 138 -4.69 15.57 15.15
N GLN A 139 -3.43 16.05 15.21
CA GLN A 139 -3.08 17.40 15.67
C GLN A 139 -2.21 18.13 14.66
#